data_b71f9689b5d3de00091f858645fc1177
#
_entry.id   b71f9689b5d3de00091f858645fc1177
#
_cell.length_a   1.000
_cell.length_b   1.000
_cell.length_c   1.000
_cell.angle_alpha   90.00
_cell.angle_beta   90.00
_cell.angle_gamma   90.00
#
_symmetry.space_group_name_H-M   'P 1'
#
loop_
_entity.id
_entity.type
_entity.pdbx_description
1 polymer ?
#
loop_
_entity_poly.entity_id
_entity_poly.type
_entity_poly.pdbx_seq_one_letter_code
_entity_poly.pdbx_strand_id
1 'polypeptide(L)'
;MANVPIFAAILTVCAILSQTGRVSIPDTWTNRTQPFRVIDNIYYVGTEDLSSFLITGQAGHVLIDTGHEKNADAVMAGIRQARFKVEDVRIILTTQAHFDHVGAHARLAEASGARVLVSAQDAPLVREGGRGDFHFGPDYYFPKVKVDGELHDGQVVTVGTIAMTARITPGHTKGTTTWTMMARDRNGRMRHVVVLGSTTVNDGVKLVDNREYPLIVSDFRKSFRVQKGLTCEVFLSAHASAFNGLEKAKAAAGGKGEDAFIDPQGCRAAIERTEKAFEARLTEQGGQR
;
A
#
# COMPACT_ATOMS: atom_id res chain seq x y z
N MET A 1 -23.40 -26.22 -74.68
CA MET A 1 -23.78 -26.31 -73.25
C MET A 1 -22.50 -26.25 -72.43
N ALA A 2 -22.22 -25.09 -71.92
CA ALA A 2 -20.96 -24.86 -71.17
C ALA A 2 -21.22 -24.94 -69.64
N ASN A 3 -20.52 -25.86 -68.99
CA ASN A 3 -20.55 -25.99 -67.53
C ASN A 3 -19.70 -24.89 -66.88
N VAL A 4 -20.30 -24.09 -66.04
CA VAL A 4 -19.61 -23.12 -65.16
C VAL A 4 -19.40 -23.74 -63.78
N PRO A 5 -18.20 -23.83 -63.22
CA PRO A 5 -18.02 -24.30 -61.87
C PRO A 5 -18.27 -23.17 -60.86
N ILE A 6 -19.09 -23.46 -59.87
CA ILE A 6 -19.39 -22.59 -58.72
C ILE A 6 -18.21 -22.74 -57.71
N PHE A 7 -17.43 -21.69 -57.56
CA PHE A 7 -16.44 -21.61 -56.46
C PHE A 7 -17.13 -21.20 -55.16
N ALA A 8 -17.21 -22.12 -54.22
CA ALA A 8 -17.64 -21.83 -52.86
C ALA A 8 -16.48 -21.17 -52.11
N ALA A 9 -16.59 -19.91 -51.77
CA ALA A 9 -15.66 -19.20 -50.91
C ALA A 9 -15.91 -19.61 -49.45
N ILE A 10 -14.96 -20.35 -48.89
CA ILE A 10 -14.92 -20.66 -47.44
C ILE A 10 -14.39 -19.43 -46.75
N LEU A 11 -15.24 -18.68 -46.09
CA LEU A 11 -14.87 -17.61 -45.15
C LEU A 11 -14.35 -18.26 -43.87
N THR A 12 -13.02 -18.30 -43.72
CA THR A 12 -12.36 -18.67 -42.48
C THR A 12 -12.48 -17.49 -41.53
N VAL A 13 -13.44 -17.56 -40.60
CA VAL A 13 -13.51 -16.62 -39.47
C VAL A 13 -12.34 -16.92 -38.54
N CYS A 14 -11.29 -16.13 -38.63
CA CYS A 14 -10.21 -16.13 -37.67
C CYS A 14 -10.76 -15.52 -36.36
N ALA A 15 -11.17 -16.37 -35.44
CA ALA A 15 -11.44 -15.96 -34.06
C ALA A 15 -10.13 -15.52 -33.43
N ILE A 16 -9.95 -14.20 -33.31
CA ILE A 16 -8.88 -13.62 -32.48
C ILE A 16 -9.28 -13.92 -31.03
N LEU A 17 -8.73 -15.01 -30.48
CA LEU A 17 -8.73 -15.27 -29.05
C LEU A 17 -7.93 -14.13 -28.42
N SER A 18 -8.62 -13.13 -27.88
CA SER A 18 -8.05 -12.16 -26.95
C SER A 18 -7.52 -12.97 -25.75
N GLN A 19 -6.22 -13.19 -25.70
CA GLN A 19 -5.56 -13.64 -24.50
C GLN A 19 -5.70 -12.49 -23.48
N THR A 20 -6.69 -12.58 -22.62
CA THR A 20 -6.74 -11.81 -21.38
C THR A 20 -5.57 -12.30 -20.52
N GLY A 21 -4.39 -11.75 -20.75
CA GLY A 21 -3.22 -11.97 -19.92
C GLY A 21 -3.54 -11.41 -18.54
N ARG A 22 -3.90 -12.27 -17.59
CA ARG A 22 -3.96 -11.87 -16.18
C ARG A 22 -2.58 -11.34 -15.80
N VAL A 23 -2.57 -10.15 -15.18
CA VAL A 23 -1.35 -9.58 -14.63
C VAL A 23 -0.73 -10.60 -13.69
N SER A 24 0.53 -10.98 -13.98
CA SER A 24 1.29 -11.86 -13.10
C SER A 24 1.73 -11.05 -11.89
N ILE A 25 1.22 -11.39 -10.71
CA ILE A 25 1.68 -10.82 -9.45
C ILE A 25 2.84 -11.67 -8.90
N PRO A 26 3.86 -11.06 -8.27
CA PRO A 26 4.96 -11.80 -7.63
C PRO A 26 4.44 -12.77 -6.56
N ASP A 27 5.04 -13.94 -6.44
CA ASP A 27 4.68 -14.92 -5.41
C ASP A 27 4.83 -14.34 -3.99
N THR A 28 5.83 -13.49 -3.76
CA THR A 28 6.05 -12.79 -2.49
C THR A 28 4.87 -11.91 -2.05
N TRP A 29 4.01 -11.52 -2.99
CA TRP A 29 2.82 -10.73 -2.69
C TRP A 29 1.68 -11.58 -2.10
N THR A 30 1.72 -12.90 -2.30
CA THR A 30 0.69 -13.83 -1.79
C THR A 30 1.24 -14.89 -0.83
N ASN A 31 2.55 -15.11 -0.82
CA ASN A 31 3.17 -16.03 0.12
C ASN A 31 2.99 -15.55 1.56
N ARG A 32 2.52 -16.46 2.40
CA ARG A 32 2.35 -16.18 3.84
C ARG A 32 3.69 -16.09 4.53
N THR A 33 3.81 -15.14 5.47
CA THR A 33 4.90 -15.11 6.44
C THR A 33 4.37 -15.27 7.85
N GLN A 34 5.24 -15.66 8.79
CA GLN A 34 4.89 -15.65 10.21
C GLN A 34 4.74 -14.20 10.68
N PRO A 35 3.68 -13.87 11.45
CA PRO A 35 3.57 -12.53 12.00
C PRO A 35 4.69 -12.29 13.01
N PHE A 36 5.13 -11.05 13.09
CA PHE A 36 6.16 -10.64 14.05
C PHE A 36 5.84 -9.29 14.67
N ARG A 37 6.30 -9.11 15.91
CA ARG A 37 6.22 -7.81 16.59
C ARG A 37 7.35 -6.92 16.07
N VAL A 38 6.98 -5.72 15.64
CA VAL A 38 7.93 -4.68 15.21
C VAL A 38 8.49 -3.94 16.42
N ILE A 39 7.62 -3.26 17.14
CA ILE A 39 7.94 -2.50 18.37
C ILE A 39 6.64 -2.28 19.15
N ASP A 40 6.70 -2.25 20.49
CA ASP A 40 5.56 -1.97 21.37
C ASP A 40 4.35 -2.83 21.00
N ASN A 41 3.27 -2.18 20.55
CA ASN A 41 2.00 -2.74 20.15
C ASN A 41 1.82 -2.82 18.61
N ILE A 42 2.88 -2.70 17.85
CA ILE A 42 2.86 -2.76 16.37
C ILE A 42 3.33 -4.13 15.90
N TYR A 43 2.48 -4.81 15.12
CA TYR A 43 2.74 -6.13 14.56
C TYR A 43 2.65 -6.10 13.04
N TYR A 44 3.54 -6.85 12.39
CA TYR A 44 3.43 -7.18 10.97
C TYR A 44 2.56 -8.42 10.82
N VAL A 45 1.52 -8.34 10.00
CA VAL A 45 0.56 -9.43 9.75
C VAL A 45 0.30 -9.64 8.26
N GLY A 46 1.15 -9.07 7.40
CA GLY A 46 1.06 -9.15 5.94
C GLY A 46 1.63 -10.43 5.35
N THR A 47 2.05 -10.35 4.09
CA THR A 47 2.70 -11.43 3.34
C THR A 47 4.22 -11.23 3.32
N GLU A 48 4.95 -11.98 2.48
CA GLU A 48 6.41 -11.81 2.37
C GLU A 48 6.80 -10.40 1.91
N ASP A 49 5.97 -9.72 1.10
CA ASP A 49 6.29 -8.36 0.64
C ASP A 49 5.17 -7.34 0.87
N LEU A 50 3.89 -7.68 0.68
CA LEU A 50 2.80 -6.73 0.93
C LEU A 50 2.59 -6.55 2.42
N SER A 51 2.90 -5.36 2.92
CA SER A 51 2.81 -5.05 4.34
C SER A 51 1.37 -4.87 4.78
N SER A 52 1.05 -5.46 5.94
CA SER A 52 -0.14 -5.12 6.72
C SER A 52 0.32 -4.96 8.16
N PHE A 53 0.01 -3.82 8.79
CA PHE A 53 0.42 -3.54 10.16
C PHE A 53 -0.80 -3.50 11.08
N LEU A 54 -0.78 -4.33 12.12
CA LEU A 54 -1.77 -4.31 13.19
C LEU A 54 -1.23 -3.52 14.38
N ILE A 55 -1.90 -2.43 14.73
CA ILE A 55 -1.60 -1.63 15.91
C ILE A 55 -2.65 -1.99 16.97
N THR A 56 -2.19 -2.58 18.07
CA THR A 56 -3.09 -3.18 19.07
C THR A 56 -3.36 -2.24 20.23
N GLY A 57 -4.58 -2.27 20.76
CA GLY A 57 -4.99 -1.49 21.92
C GLY A 57 -6.13 -2.17 22.67
N GLN A 58 -6.37 -1.78 23.93
CA GLN A 58 -7.45 -2.35 24.76
C GLN A 58 -8.85 -1.99 24.25
N ALA A 59 -9.03 -0.84 23.62
CA ALA A 59 -10.30 -0.41 23.04
C ALA A 59 -10.55 -0.98 21.63
N GLY A 60 -9.62 -1.78 21.12
CA GLY A 60 -9.62 -2.35 19.79
C GLY A 60 -8.35 -2.00 19.01
N HIS A 61 -8.27 -2.46 17.77
CA HIS A 61 -7.08 -2.41 16.94
C HIS A 61 -7.28 -1.54 15.72
N VAL A 62 -6.17 -1.05 15.17
CA VAL A 62 -6.10 -0.39 13.85
C VAL A 62 -5.29 -1.29 12.93
N LEU A 63 -5.77 -1.50 11.70
CA LEU A 63 -5.06 -2.23 10.64
C LEU A 63 -4.70 -1.26 9.52
N ILE A 64 -3.43 -1.21 9.13
CA ILE A 64 -2.97 -0.43 7.97
C ILE A 64 -2.70 -1.39 6.83
N ASP A 65 -3.35 -1.16 5.70
CA ASP A 65 -3.34 -1.97 4.48
C ASP A 65 -3.74 -3.44 4.70
N THR A 66 -4.20 -4.09 3.67
CA THR A 66 -4.67 -5.48 3.70
C THR A 66 -4.10 -6.33 2.58
N GLY A 67 -3.26 -5.74 1.75
CA GLY A 67 -2.66 -6.41 0.62
C GLY A 67 -3.61 -6.62 -0.57
N HIS A 68 -3.23 -7.52 -1.45
CA HIS A 68 -4.03 -7.96 -2.60
C HIS A 68 -5.30 -8.69 -2.16
N GLU A 69 -6.34 -8.75 -3.02
CA GLU A 69 -7.62 -9.42 -2.69
C GLU A 69 -7.46 -10.87 -2.21
N LYS A 70 -6.46 -11.60 -2.72
CA LYS A 70 -6.14 -12.97 -2.31
C LYS A 70 -5.56 -13.07 -0.90
N ASN A 71 -5.16 -11.95 -0.29
CA ASN A 71 -4.45 -11.95 0.98
C ASN A 71 -5.37 -11.89 2.21
N ALA A 72 -6.68 -11.74 2.02
CA ALA A 72 -7.62 -11.62 3.15
C ALA A 72 -7.45 -12.72 4.20
N ASP A 73 -7.39 -13.99 3.76
CA ASP A 73 -7.21 -15.12 4.66
C ASP A 73 -5.82 -15.17 5.30
N ALA A 74 -4.79 -14.71 4.59
CA ALA A 74 -3.43 -14.62 5.11
C ALA A 74 -3.32 -13.57 6.22
N VAL A 75 -3.86 -12.36 5.99
CA VAL A 75 -3.87 -11.28 6.98
C VAL A 75 -4.69 -11.66 8.21
N MET A 76 -5.88 -12.22 8.04
CA MET A 76 -6.69 -12.72 9.15
C MET A 76 -5.99 -13.83 9.95
N ALA A 77 -5.31 -14.74 9.26
CA ALA A 77 -4.52 -15.78 9.91
C ALA A 77 -3.33 -15.17 10.67
N GLY A 78 -2.64 -14.19 10.10
CA GLY A 78 -1.56 -13.45 10.75
C GLY A 78 -2.02 -12.77 12.05
N ILE A 79 -3.17 -12.10 12.02
CA ILE A 79 -3.78 -11.48 13.22
C ILE A 79 -4.02 -12.55 14.31
N ARG A 80 -4.62 -13.69 13.96
CA ARG A 80 -4.89 -14.78 14.91
C ARG A 80 -3.62 -15.45 15.44
N GLN A 81 -2.61 -15.65 14.59
CA GLN A 81 -1.31 -16.20 15.01
C GLN A 81 -0.54 -15.24 15.92
N ALA A 82 -0.71 -13.93 15.74
CA ALA A 82 -0.21 -12.91 16.66
C ALA A 82 -1.02 -12.84 17.97
N ARG A 83 -1.98 -13.75 18.19
CA ARG A 83 -2.85 -13.87 19.39
C ARG A 83 -3.90 -12.76 19.52
N PHE A 84 -4.31 -12.13 18.44
CA PHE A 84 -5.38 -11.14 18.42
C PHE A 84 -6.61 -11.66 17.66
N LYS A 85 -7.76 -11.02 17.86
CA LYS A 85 -9.01 -11.33 17.17
C LYS A 85 -9.22 -10.36 16.01
N VAL A 86 -9.67 -10.87 14.88
CA VAL A 86 -10.02 -10.05 13.70
C VAL A 86 -11.17 -9.10 14.06
N GLU A 87 -12.10 -9.58 14.86
CA GLU A 87 -13.29 -8.87 15.30
C GLU A 87 -12.98 -7.68 16.23
N ASP A 88 -11.75 -7.59 16.77
CA ASP A 88 -11.28 -6.45 17.56
C ASP A 88 -10.66 -5.33 16.71
N VAL A 89 -10.48 -5.53 15.40
CA VAL A 89 -10.11 -4.45 14.47
C VAL A 89 -11.29 -3.48 14.35
N ARG A 90 -11.07 -2.22 14.71
CA ARG A 90 -12.09 -1.16 14.69
C ARG A 90 -11.97 -0.24 13.51
N ILE A 91 -10.75 -0.06 13.01
CA ILE A 91 -10.44 0.83 11.89
C ILE A 91 -9.46 0.12 10.94
N ILE A 92 -9.73 0.22 9.65
CA ILE A 92 -8.79 -0.11 8.57
C ILE A 92 -8.37 1.21 7.93
N LEU A 93 -7.07 1.43 7.83
CA LEU A 93 -6.42 2.57 7.21
C LEU A 93 -5.71 2.16 5.93
N THR A 94 -5.46 3.12 5.06
CA THR A 94 -4.86 2.90 3.74
C THR A 94 -3.60 3.74 3.58
N THR A 95 -2.54 3.17 3.02
CA THR A 95 -1.38 3.95 2.57
C THR A 95 -1.62 4.51 1.16
N GLN A 96 -2.21 3.74 0.26
CA GLN A 96 -2.47 4.10 -1.14
C GLN A 96 -3.57 3.22 -1.75
N ALA A 97 -4.37 3.78 -2.66
CA ALA A 97 -5.54 3.12 -3.21
C ALA A 97 -5.22 2.23 -4.43
N HIS A 98 -4.20 1.38 -4.33
CA HIS A 98 -3.87 0.38 -5.33
C HIS A 98 -4.26 -1.03 -4.88
N PHE A 99 -4.53 -1.90 -5.86
CA PHE A 99 -5.07 -3.26 -5.69
C PHE A 99 -4.24 -4.15 -4.76
N ASP A 100 -2.94 -3.91 -4.66
CA ASP A 100 -1.98 -4.61 -3.81
C ASP A 100 -1.94 -4.10 -2.35
N HIS A 101 -2.66 -3.02 -2.04
CA HIS A 101 -2.78 -2.47 -0.69
C HIS A 101 -4.20 -2.51 -0.12
N VAL A 102 -5.20 -2.27 -0.98
CA VAL A 102 -6.61 -2.18 -0.58
C VAL A 102 -7.44 -3.37 -1.05
N GLY A 103 -6.85 -4.29 -1.81
CA GLY A 103 -7.58 -5.38 -2.46
C GLY A 103 -8.41 -6.24 -1.50
N ALA A 104 -7.91 -6.49 -0.30
CA ALA A 104 -8.63 -7.27 0.71
C ALA A 104 -9.42 -6.43 1.72
N HIS A 105 -9.50 -5.09 1.58
CA HIS A 105 -10.22 -4.22 2.53
C HIS A 105 -11.68 -4.63 2.73
N ALA A 106 -12.41 -4.90 1.64
CA ALA A 106 -13.83 -5.29 1.72
C ALA A 106 -14.02 -6.52 2.61
N ARG A 107 -13.22 -7.55 2.40
CA ARG A 107 -13.30 -8.82 3.16
C ARG A 107 -12.88 -8.65 4.62
N LEU A 108 -11.83 -7.86 4.89
CA LEU A 108 -11.39 -7.58 6.25
C LEU A 108 -12.41 -6.72 6.99
N ALA A 109 -13.01 -5.71 6.35
CA ALA A 109 -14.06 -4.89 6.93
C ALA A 109 -15.31 -5.72 7.25
N GLU A 110 -15.74 -6.62 6.36
CA GLU A 110 -16.85 -7.55 6.60
C GLU A 110 -16.57 -8.47 7.80
N ALA A 111 -15.38 -9.08 7.84
CA ALA A 111 -15.02 -10.03 8.89
C ALA A 111 -14.85 -9.38 10.27
N SER A 112 -14.41 -8.11 10.33
CA SER A 112 -14.14 -7.41 11.58
C SER A 112 -15.25 -6.48 12.04
N GLY A 113 -16.09 -6.00 11.12
CA GLY A 113 -17.00 -4.88 11.36
C GLY A 113 -16.26 -3.53 11.45
N ALA A 114 -15.00 -3.46 11.02
CA ALA A 114 -14.18 -2.25 11.06
C ALA A 114 -14.69 -1.17 10.11
N ARG A 115 -14.53 0.09 10.52
CA ARG A 115 -14.70 1.24 9.64
C ARG A 115 -13.48 1.40 8.75
N VAL A 116 -13.69 1.66 7.47
CA VAL A 116 -12.61 1.96 6.52
C VAL A 116 -12.46 3.47 6.36
N LEU A 117 -11.28 3.99 6.68
CA LEU A 117 -10.95 5.41 6.54
C LEU A 117 -9.83 5.57 5.50
N VAL A 118 -10.06 6.44 4.53
CA VAL A 118 -9.18 6.68 3.38
C VAL A 118 -8.96 8.17 3.20
N SER A 119 -7.83 8.60 2.65
CA SER A 119 -7.64 10.00 2.27
C SER A 119 -8.75 10.46 1.32
N ALA A 120 -9.18 11.72 1.45
CA ALA A 120 -10.27 12.27 0.62
C ALA A 120 -9.99 12.13 -0.88
N GLN A 121 -8.72 12.19 -1.28
CA GLN A 121 -8.30 12.09 -2.68
C GLN A 121 -8.35 10.66 -3.23
N ASP A 122 -8.09 9.64 -2.38
CA ASP A 122 -8.14 8.23 -2.78
C ASP A 122 -9.51 7.57 -2.54
N ALA A 123 -10.37 8.19 -1.71
CA ALA A 123 -11.66 7.64 -1.35
C ALA A 123 -12.58 7.32 -2.55
N PRO A 124 -12.66 8.16 -3.60
CA PRO A 124 -13.42 7.83 -4.81
C PRO A 124 -12.92 6.55 -5.49
N LEU A 125 -11.58 6.39 -5.59
CA LEU A 125 -10.95 5.25 -6.22
C LEU A 125 -11.24 3.95 -5.45
N VAL A 126 -11.18 4.00 -4.12
CA VAL A 126 -11.48 2.87 -3.23
C VAL A 126 -12.96 2.46 -3.32
N ARG A 127 -13.89 3.44 -3.34
CA ARG A 127 -15.34 3.19 -3.51
C ARG A 127 -15.65 2.50 -4.83
N GLU A 128 -14.94 2.89 -5.90
CA GLU A 128 -15.18 2.37 -7.25
C GLU A 128 -14.32 1.15 -7.60
N GLY A 129 -13.52 0.64 -6.65
CA GLY A 129 -12.74 -0.58 -6.83
C GLY A 129 -11.64 -0.43 -7.87
N GLY A 130 -10.93 0.70 -7.85
CA GLY A 130 -9.84 1.01 -8.77
C GLY A 130 -10.27 1.66 -10.08
N ARG A 131 -11.59 1.81 -10.34
CA ARG A 131 -12.06 2.47 -11.56
C ARG A 131 -11.82 3.97 -11.47
N GLY A 132 -11.21 4.53 -12.52
CA GLY A 132 -10.82 5.94 -12.57
C GLY A 132 -9.39 6.20 -12.07
N ASP A 133 -8.59 5.16 -11.86
CA ASP A 133 -7.16 5.31 -11.66
C ASP A 133 -6.52 5.96 -12.88
N PHE A 134 -5.58 6.88 -12.65
CA PHE A 134 -4.90 7.62 -13.72
C PHE A 134 -3.87 6.77 -14.48
N HIS A 135 -3.55 5.58 -13.99
CA HIS A 135 -2.53 4.69 -14.52
C HIS A 135 -3.03 3.26 -14.74
N PHE A 136 -3.68 2.67 -13.72
CA PHE A 136 -4.10 1.28 -13.77
C PHE A 136 -5.46 1.10 -14.44
N GLY A 137 -5.54 0.12 -15.36
CA GLY A 137 -6.74 -0.29 -16.07
C GLY A 137 -7.47 -1.46 -15.41
N PRO A 138 -8.41 -2.10 -16.15
CA PRO A 138 -9.32 -3.12 -15.62
C PRO A 138 -8.64 -4.34 -14.98
N ASP A 139 -7.45 -4.70 -15.42
CA ASP A 139 -6.70 -5.86 -14.90
C ASP A 139 -6.24 -5.67 -13.45
N TYR A 140 -6.31 -4.44 -12.94
CA TYR A 140 -5.90 -4.03 -11.59
C TYR A 140 -7.08 -3.61 -10.72
N TYR A 141 -8.33 -3.86 -11.16
CA TYR A 141 -9.49 -3.56 -10.33
C TYR A 141 -9.57 -4.52 -9.14
N PHE A 142 -10.13 -4.01 -8.07
CA PHE A 142 -10.31 -4.72 -6.80
C PHE A 142 -11.78 -4.61 -6.33
N PRO A 143 -12.21 -5.39 -5.34
CA PRO A 143 -13.56 -5.28 -4.79
C PRO A 143 -13.85 -3.87 -4.28
N LYS A 144 -15.02 -3.31 -4.64
CA LYS A 144 -15.47 -2.02 -4.11
C LYS A 144 -15.52 -2.05 -2.58
N VAL A 145 -15.12 -0.97 -1.96
CA VAL A 145 -15.08 -0.85 -0.51
C VAL A 145 -15.98 0.30 -0.06
N LYS A 146 -16.78 0.06 0.98
CA LYS A 146 -17.47 1.13 1.67
C LYS A 146 -16.46 1.98 2.44
N VAL A 147 -16.30 3.23 2.07
CA VAL A 147 -15.48 4.20 2.81
C VAL A 147 -16.36 4.89 3.86
N ASP A 148 -16.07 4.67 5.14
CA ASP A 148 -16.84 5.19 6.28
C ASP A 148 -16.38 6.57 6.73
N GLY A 149 -15.25 7.06 6.24
CA GLY A 149 -14.77 8.40 6.50
C GLY A 149 -13.60 8.79 5.60
N GLU A 150 -13.52 10.07 5.29
CA GLU A 150 -12.46 10.67 4.51
C GLU A 150 -11.48 11.40 5.43
N LEU A 151 -10.20 11.28 5.14
CA LEU A 151 -9.11 11.85 5.93
C LEU A 151 -8.41 12.97 5.18
N HIS A 152 -8.01 13.98 5.93
CA HIS A 152 -7.24 15.12 5.45
C HIS A 152 -5.85 15.16 6.08
N ASP A 153 -4.94 15.95 5.47
CA ASP A 153 -3.58 16.10 5.98
C ASP A 153 -3.56 16.63 7.43
N GLY A 154 -2.75 16.01 8.27
CA GLY A 154 -2.64 16.32 9.69
C GLY A 154 -3.74 15.73 10.58
N GLN A 155 -4.75 15.09 10.00
CA GLN A 155 -5.83 14.51 10.81
C GLN A 155 -5.33 13.32 11.65
N VAL A 156 -5.78 13.30 12.91
CA VAL A 156 -5.44 12.23 13.85
C VAL A 156 -6.60 11.24 13.95
N VAL A 157 -6.28 9.95 13.75
CA VAL A 157 -7.20 8.83 13.96
C VAL A 157 -6.90 8.21 15.31
N THR A 158 -7.91 7.99 16.13
CA THR A 158 -7.77 7.43 17.47
C THR A 158 -8.64 6.20 17.70
N VAL A 159 -8.07 5.19 18.41
CA VAL A 159 -8.80 4.05 19.00
C VAL A 159 -8.23 3.82 20.40
N GLY A 160 -8.95 4.24 21.42
CA GLY A 160 -8.44 4.24 22.81
C GLY A 160 -7.15 5.05 22.92
N THR A 161 -6.04 4.41 23.27
CA THR A 161 -4.71 5.03 23.39
C THR A 161 -3.91 5.08 22.08
N ILE A 162 -4.38 4.40 21.04
CA ILE A 162 -3.76 4.48 19.72
C ILE A 162 -4.07 5.85 19.13
N ALA A 163 -3.06 6.58 18.69
CA ALA A 163 -3.18 7.83 17.97
C ALA A 163 -2.24 7.84 16.77
N MET A 164 -2.80 8.01 15.58
CA MET A 164 -2.07 7.98 14.30
C MET A 164 -2.39 9.23 13.50
N THR A 165 -1.36 9.91 13.01
CA THR A 165 -1.53 11.11 12.19
C THR A 165 -1.37 10.77 10.71
N ALA A 166 -2.36 11.14 9.90
CA ALA A 166 -2.30 11.07 8.45
C ALA A 166 -1.44 12.23 7.92
N ARG A 167 -0.44 11.91 7.10
CA ARG A 167 0.34 12.88 6.31
C ARG A 167 0.09 12.58 4.85
N ILE A 168 -0.66 13.44 4.17
CA ILE A 168 -0.98 13.23 2.75
C ILE A 168 0.24 13.55 1.92
N THR A 169 0.81 12.49 1.34
CA THR A 169 2.04 12.48 0.53
C THR A 169 1.72 12.00 -0.90
N PRO A 170 1.01 12.84 -1.70
CA PRO A 170 0.47 12.47 -3.01
C PRO A 170 1.57 12.29 -4.06
N GLY A 171 1.22 11.64 -5.17
CA GLY A 171 2.09 11.41 -6.33
C GLY A 171 1.97 9.99 -6.83
N HIS A 172 2.22 8.99 -5.99
CA HIS A 172 2.04 7.58 -6.34
C HIS A 172 0.55 7.24 -6.56
N THR A 173 -0.31 7.66 -5.64
CA THR A 173 -1.73 7.95 -5.86
C THR A 173 -2.00 9.41 -5.52
N LYS A 174 -3.19 9.92 -5.86
CA LYS A 174 -3.59 11.29 -5.51
C LYS A 174 -3.75 11.50 -4.01
N GLY A 175 -3.97 10.42 -3.26
CA GLY A 175 -4.21 10.43 -1.82
C GLY A 175 -3.24 9.56 -1.01
N THR A 176 -2.10 9.15 -1.59
CA THR A 176 -1.08 8.40 -0.83
C THR A 176 -0.86 9.03 0.54
N THR A 177 -0.88 8.21 1.58
CA THR A 177 -0.80 8.63 2.97
C THR A 177 0.40 7.99 3.65
N THR A 178 1.26 8.82 4.24
CA THR A 178 2.29 8.41 5.19
C THR A 178 1.70 8.49 6.59
N TRP A 179 1.79 7.42 7.38
CA TRP A 179 1.28 7.39 8.75
C TRP A 179 2.40 7.63 9.74
N THR A 180 2.13 8.48 10.74
CA THR A 180 3.07 8.72 11.85
C THR A 180 2.40 8.43 13.18
N MET A 181 3.16 7.80 14.09
CA MET A 181 2.71 7.49 15.45
C MET A 181 3.90 7.41 16.41
N MET A 182 3.60 7.36 17.70
CA MET A 182 4.59 7.11 18.74
C MET A 182 4.44 5.68 19.26
N ALA A 183 5.58 5.02 19.50
CA ALA A 183 5.65 3.71 20.13
C ALA A 183 6.70 3.70 21.22
N ARG A 184 6.52 2.90 22.25
CA ARG A 184 7.45 2.80 23.38
C ARG A 184 8.41 1.65 23.15
N ASP A 185 9.71 1.92 23.17
CA ASP A 185 10.70 0.84 23.07
C ASP A 185 10.83 0.08 24.42
N ARG A 186 11.52 -1.05 24.42
CA ARG A 186 11.76 -1.92 25.59
C ARG A 186 12.45 -1.21 26.77
N ASN A 187 13.11 -0.07 26.51
CA ASN A 187 13.75 0.75 27.51
C ASN A 187 12.83 1.88 28.03
N GLY A 188 11.57 1.89 27.60
CA GLY A 188 10.57 2.88 27.98
C GLY A 188 10.65 4.21 27.21
N ARG A 189 11.56 4.34 26.22
CA ARG A 189 11.71 5.55 25.40
C ARG A 189 10.66 5.58 24.31
N MET A 190 10.04 6.75 24.11
CA MET A 190 9.13 6.98 23.00
C MET A 190 9.90 7.16 21.70
N ARG A 191 9.49 6.41 20.66
CA ARG A 191 10.08 6.42 19.32
C ARG A 191 9.08 6.93 18.31
N HIS A 192 9.55 7.73 17.36
CA HIS A 192 8.78 8.15 16.21
C HIS A 192 8.74 7.01 15.18
N VAL A 193 7.55 6.46 14.96
CA VAL A 193 7.30 5.42 13.95
C VAL A 193 6.69 6.08 12.71
N VAL A 194 7.23 5.75 11.55
CA VAL A 194 6.71 6.22 10.26
C VAL A 194 6.44 5.02 9.37
N VAL A 195 5.19 4.90 8.91
CA VAL A 195 4.82 4.00 7.79
C VAL A 195 4.77 4.86 6.54
N LEU A 196 5.82 4.79 5.73
CA LEU A 196 5.90 5.59 4.50
C LEU A 196 4.87 5.12 3.47
N GLY A 197 4.02 6.04 3.03
CA GLY A 197 3.29 5.90 1.78
C GLY A 197 4.28 5.93 0.61
N SER A 198 3.99 5.18 -0.45
CA SER A 198 4.88 5.06 -1.61
C SER A 198 5.14 6.39 -2.29
N THR A 199 6.39 6.58 -2.73
CA THR A 199 6.82 7.67 -3.61
C THR A 199 7.53 7.12 -4.85
N THR A 200 7.28 5.85 -5.20
CA THR A 200 7.75 5.25 -6.46
C THR A 200 6.90 5.72 -7.63
N VAL A 201 7.52 5.91 -8.77
CA VAL A 201 6.84 6.14 -10.05
C VAL A 201 6.67 4.80 -10.74
N ASN A 202 5.44 4.32 -10.91
CA ASN A 202 5.16 3.07 -11.59
C ASN A 202 5.60 3.13 -13.06
N ASP A 203 5.98 1.97 -13.61
CA ASP A 203 6.38 1.88 -15.01
C ASP A 203 5.23 2.31 -15.93
N GLY A 204 5.57 3.12 -16.95
CA GLY A 204 4.58 3.67 -17.88
C GLY A 204 3.87 4.94 -17.40
N VAL A 205 4.01 5.35 -16.13
CA VAL A 205 3.43 6.61 -15.64
C VAL A 205 4.07 7.81 -16.35
N LYS A 206 3.22 8.67 -16.91
CA LYS A 206 3.63 9.95 -17.46
C LYS A 206 3.74 10.98 -16.34
N LEU A 207 4.91 11.59 -16.19
CA LEU A 207 5.14 12.71 -15.28
C LEU A 207 4.93 14.04 -15.99
N VAL A 208 5.28 14.13 -17.30
CA VAL A 208 5.12 15.32 -18.13
C VAL A 208 3.83 15.21 -18.94
N ASP A 209 3.08 16.32 -19.03
CA ASP A 209 1.82 16.43 -19.77
C ASP A 209 0.78 15.34 -19.38
N ASN A 210 0.75 14.97 -18.13
CA ASN A 210 -0.23 14.02 -17.61
C ASN A 210 -1.59 14.71 -17.44
N ARG A 211 -2.51 14.47 -18.37
CA ARG A 211 -3.85 15.07 -18.36
C ARG A 211 -4.74 14.50 -17.25
N GLU A 212 -4.54 13.24 -16.87
CA GLU A 212 -5.31 12.57 -15.81
C GLU A 212 -4.84 12.99 -14.40
N TYR A 213 -3.56 13.41 -14.30
CA TYR A 213 -2.98 13.89 -13.06
C TYR A 213 -2.03 15.08 -13.31
N PRO A 214 -2.55 16.28 -13.63
CA PRO A 214 -1.74 17.44 -13.98
C PRO A 214 -0.78 17.90 -12.88
N LEU A 215 -1.09 17.62 -11.62
CA LEU A 215 -0.28 18.02 -10.46
C LEU A 215 0.78 16.99 -10.05
N ILE A 216 0.92 15.86 -10.78
CA ILE A 216 1.72 14.72 -10.35
C ILE A 216 3.16 15.09 -9.94
N VAL A 217 3.85 15.94 -10.70
CA VAL A 217 5.22 16.37 -10.40
C VAL A 217 5.29 17.21 -9.13
N SER A 218 4.38 18.18 -8.98
CA SER A 218 4.32 19.03 -7.78
C SER A 218 3.98 18.22 -6.53
N ASP A 219 3.14 17.22 -6.67
CA ASP A 219 2.69 16.34 -5.60
C ASP A 219 3.80 15.40 -5.16
N PHE A 220 4.54 14.76 -6.06
CA PHE A 220 5.74 13.99 -5.69
C PHE A 220 6.76 14.86 -4.95
N ARG A 221 7.05 16.07 -5.45
CA ARG A 221 7.97 17.00 -4.80
C ARG A 221 7.48 17.45 -3.41
N LYS A 222 6.17 17.67 -3.25
CA LYS A 222 5.55 17.91 -1.93
C LYS A 222 5.81 16.72 -1.01
N SER A 223 5.58 15.51 -1.48
CA SER A 223 5.70 14.28 -0.70
C SER A 223 7.13 14.05 -0.21
N PHE A 224 8.13 14.24 -1.05
CA PHE A 224 9.54 14.17 -0.62
C PHE A 224 9.87 15.22 0.44
N ARG A 225 9.39 16.46 0.29
CA ARG A 225 9.61 17.50 1.33
C ARG A 225 8.96 17.12 2.66
N VAL A 226 7.71 16.63 2.62
CA VAL A 226 7.00 16.18 3.83
C VAL A 226 7.74 15.03 4.48
N GLN A 227 8.04 13.95 3.73
CA GLN A 227 8.68 12.76 4.28
C GLN A 227 10.08 13.06 4.84
N LYS A 228 10.90 13.89 4.16
CA LYS A 228 12.22 14.32 4.66
C LYS A 228 12.13 15.17 5.94
N GLY A 229 11.02 15.87 6.15
CA GLY A 229 10.77 16.68 7.35
C GLY A 229 10.31 15.87 8.57
N LEU A 230 9.97 14.58 8.41
CA LEU A 230 9.50 13.75 9.51
C LEU A 230 10.68 13.24 10.36
N THR A 231 10.48 13.23 11.68
CA THR A 231 11.33 12.44 12.55
C THR A 231 10.96 10.96 12.34
N CYS A 232 11.91 10.15 11.87
CA CYS A 232 11.70 8.75 11.55
C CYS A 232 12.77 7.92 12.26
N GLU A 233 12.42 7.32 13.40
CA GLU A 233 13.29 6.44 14.16
C GLU A 233 13.02 4.96 13.85
N VAL A 234 11.73 4.60 13.70
CA VAL A 234 11.30 3.26 13.28
C VAL A 234 10.69 3.40 11.90
N PHE A 235 11.36 2.79 10.91
CA PHE A 235 11.02 2.88 9.50
C PHE A 235 10.23 1.66 9.05
N LEU A 236 9.01 1.90 8.60
CA LEU A 236 8.09 0.93 7.98
C LEU A 236 7.61 1.47 6.62
N SER A 237 7.13 0.59 5.76
CA SER A 237 6.60 0.96 4.44
C SER A 237 5.54 -0.03 3.96
N ALA A 238 4.80 0.35 2.94
CA ALA A 238 3.74 -0.46 2.34
C ALA A 238 4.24 -1.79 1.73
N HIS A 239 5.54 -1.90 1.37
CA HIS A 239 6.20 -3.13 0.96
C HIS A 239 7.32 -3.49 1.94
N ALA A 240 7.41 -4.77 2.35
CA ALA A 240 8.43 -5.25 3.28
C ALA A 240 9.85 -5.12 2.71
N SER A 241 10.02 -5.31 1.42
CA SER A 241 11.28 -5.10 0.70
C SER A 241 11.79 -3.67 0.79
N ALA A 242 10.89 -2.67 0.85
CA ALA A 242 11.27 -1.26 0.88
C ALA A 242 12.02 -0.86 2.17
N PHE A 243 11.75 -1.56 3.29
CA PHE A 243 12.39 -1.31 4.59
C PHE A 243 13.16 -2.50 5.14
N ASN A 244 13.45 -3.53 4.32
CA ASN A 244 14.10 -4.78 4.71
C ASN A 244 13.38 -5.51 5.85
N GLY A 245 12.03 -5.55 5.79
CA GLY A 245 11.17 -5.99 6.89
C GLY A 245 11.44 -7.42 7.36
N LEU A 246 11.55 -8.38 6.44
CA LEU A 246 11.81 -9.79 6.79
C LEU A 246 13.23 -10.00 7.34
N GLU A 247 14.23 -9.29 6.80
CA GLU A 247 15.60 -9.37 7.33
C GLU A 247 15.70 -8.75 8.73
N LYS A 248 14.99 -7.64 8.98
CA LYS A 248 14.87 -7.05 10.31
C LYS A 248 14.15 -7.99 11.28
N ALA A 249 13.08 -8.66 10.84
CA ALA A 249 12.37 -9.66 11.65
C ALA A 249 13.27 -10.84 12.01
N LYS A 250 14.06 -11.35 11.05
CA LYS A 250 15.06 -12.40 11.28
C LYS A 250 16.14 -11.94 12.26
N ALA A 251 16.65 -10.72 12.13
CA ALA A 251 17.62 -10.15 13.05
C ALA A 251 17.03 -9.97 14.47
N ALA A 252 15.75 -9.56 14.55
CA ALA A 252 15.04 -9.44 15.83
C ALA A 252 14.91 -10.80 16.53
N ALA A 253 14.51 -11.85 15.81
CA ALA A 253 14.45 -13.21 16.32
C ALA A 253 15.82 -13.77 16.70
N GLY A 254 16.89 -13.34 16.02
CA GLY A 254 18.29 -13.68 16.29
C GLY A 254 18.92 -12.94 17.47
N GLY A 255 18.13 -12.21 18.27
CA GLY A 255 18.58 -11.58 19.52
C GLY A 255 18.63 -10.05 19.53
N LYS A 256 18.50 -9.38 18.39
CA LYS A 256 18.42 -7.91 18.35
C LYS A 256 17.11 -7.36 18.94
N GLY A 257 16.05 -8.19 18.97
CA GLY A 257 14.74 -7.73 19.40
C GLY A 257 14.25 -6.56 18.53
N GLU A 258 13.44 -5.69 19.10
CA GLU A 258 12.88 -4.53 18.39
C GLU A 258 13.93 -3.50 17.92
N ASP A 259 15.15 -3.52 18.45
CA ASP A 259 16.25 -2.65 18.00
C ASP A 259 16.58 -2.87 16.51
N ALA A 260 16.25 -4.04 15.96
CA ALA A 260 16.40 -4.31 14.53
C ALA A 260 15.54 -3.37 13.63
N PHE A 261 14.46 -2.82 14.16
CA PHE A 261 13.56 -1.92 13.44
C PHE A 261 13.85 -0.43 13.66
N ILE A 262 14.75 -0.09 14.63
CA ILE A 262 15.19 1.29 14.84
C ILE A 262 16.24 1.62 13.78
N ASP A 263 15.81 2.30 12.71
CA ASP A 263 16.61 2.50 11.49
C ASP A 263 16.36 3.88 10.85
N PRO A 264 16.78 4.97 11.52
CA PRO A 264 16.58 6.31 10.99
C PRO A 264 17.39 6.57 9.70
N GLN A 265 18.53 5.89 9.52
CA GLN A 265 19.33 6.01 8.31
C GLN A 265 18.68 5.32 7.12
N GLY A 266 18.09 4.13 7.32
CA GLY A 266 17.34 3.41 6.30
C GLY A 266 16.12 4.19 5.83
N CYS A 267 15.42 4.87 6.76
CA CYS A 267 14.31 5.77 6.41
C CYS A 267 14.76 6.88 5.46
N ARG A 268 15.82 7.60 5.82
CA ARG A 268 16.37 8.67 4.98
C ARG A 268 16.82 8.15 3.61
N ALA A 269 17.59 7.06 3.61
CA ALA A 269 18.10 6.45 2.38
C ALA A 269 16.97 5.97 1.45
N ALA A 270 15.85 5.46 1.99
CA ALA A 270 14.70 5.06 1.20
C ALA A 270 14.05 6.26 0.51
N ILE A 271 13.85 7.37 1.23
CA ILE A 271 13.26 8.60 0.68
C ILE A 271 14.18 9.20 -0.41
N GLU A 272 15.48 9.31 -0.14
CA GLU A 272 16.46 9.86 -1.09
C GLU A 272 16.57 8.99 -2.36
N ARG A 273 16.50 7.67 -2.23
CA ARG A 273 16.52 6.73 -3.36
C ARG A 273 15.31 6.92 -4.27
N THR A 274 14.10 7.03 -3.70
CA THR A 274 12.89 7.20 -4.49
C THR A 274 12.81 8.60 -5.11
N GLU A 275 13.27 9.64 -4.42
CA GLU A 275 13.38 11.00 -4.96
C GLU A 275 14.35 11.05 -6.15
N LYS A 276 15.54 10.43 -6.01
CA LYS A 276 16.50 10.34 -7.11
C LYS A 276 15.94 9.61 -8.33
N ALA A 277 15.21 8.51 -8.11
CA ALA A 277 14.56 7.76 -9.18
C ALA A 277 13.46 8.59 -9.86
N PHE A 278 12.66 9.32 -9.10
CA PHE A 278 11.64 10.24 -9.62
C PHE A 278 12.28 11.34 -10.49
N GLU A 279 13.32 12.04 -10.01
CA GLU A 279 13.97 13.12 -10.77
C GLU A 279 14.67 12.60 -12.04
N ALA A 280 15.23 11.38 -12.00
CA ALA A 280 15.77 10.73 -13.19
C ALA A 280 14.66 10.46 -14.22
N ARG A 281 13.54 9.86 -13.80
CA ARG A 281 12.41 9.58 -14.68
C ARG A 281 11.78 10.87 -15.24
N LEU A 282 11.69 11.92 -14.45
CA LEU A 282 11.20 13.23 -14.88
C LEU A 282 12.11 13.80 -15.99
N THR A 283 13.42 13.73 -15.80
CA THR A 283 14.40 14.19 -16.80
C THR A 283 14.32 13.38 -18.11
N GLU A 284 14.20 12.05 -18.01
CA GLU A 284 14.02 11.15 -19.17
C GLU A 284 12.77 11.50 -19.99
N GLN A 285 11.72 11.98 -19.35
CA GLN A 285 10.48 12.42 -20.00
C GLN A 285 10.51 13.87 -20.48
N GLY A 286 11.67 14.56 -20.41
CA GLY A 286 11.84 15.95 -20.84
C GLY A 286 11.33 17.00 -19.86
N GLY A 287 11.03 16.60 -18.61
CA GLY A 287 10.65 17.51 -17.55
C GLY A 287 11.84 18.28 -16.97
N GLN A 288 11.55 19.44 -16.35
CA GLN A 288 12.55 20.24 -15.66
C GLN A 288 12.68 19.83 -14.19
N ARG A 289 13.92 19.83 -13.71
CA ARG A 289 14.23 19.59 -12.28
C ARG A 289 13.73 20.69 -11.37
#